data_fa7cbfa7a94c46be9b9a98cc0a6d3859
#
_entry.id   fa7cbfa7a94c46be9b9a98cc0a6d3859
#
_cell.length_a   1.000
_cell.length_b   1.000
_cell.length_c   1.000
_cell.angle_alpha   90.00
_cell.angle_beta   90.00
_cell.angle_gamma   90.00
#
_symmetry.space_group_name_H-M   'P 1'
#
loop_
_entity.id
_entity.type
_entity.pdbx_description
1 polymer ?
#
loop_
_entity_poly.entity_id
_entity_poly.type
_entity_poly.pdbx_seq_one_letter_code
_entity_poly.pdbx_strand_id
1 'polypeptide(L)'
;MPSPAPIEKHPFEPFLPEGARILFLGSFPPQPFRWCMPFYYPNWINDFWRIMGIIHFADKDHFCIPAEKRFDEALIRAFCTAEGLAFYDTACEVRRLHGNASDAFLEVVKATDVPALLSRIPQCDTLVTTGQKATEVIAATFGCPVPPVGEYIDLAMPARGTVMSSGSSVGPSASTISPSACTVMPGPDRASLHFWRMPSTSRAYPLALEKKAEAYRKLFTPSTNCAQKPIISSMLQSSG
;
A
#
# COMPACT_ATOMS: atom_id res chain seq x y z
N MET A 1 -8.25 31.52 -19.28
CA MET A 1 -7.61 30.58 -18.33
C MET A 1 -8.12 29.19 -18.67
N PRO A 2 -7.27 28.19 -18.94
CA PRO A 2 -7.76 26.83 -19.13
C PRO A 2 -8.45 26.37 -17.84
N SER A 3 -9.57 25.67 -17.98
CA SER A 3 -10.29 25.09 -16.84
C SER A 3 -9.36 24.13 -16.08
N PRO A 4 -9.43 24.10 -14.75
CA PRO A 4 -8.63 23.15 -13.97
C PRO A 4 -8.96 21.71 -14.39
N ALA A 5 -7.95 20.83 -14.42
CA ALA A 5 -8.16 19.42 -14.73
C ALA A 5 -9.23 18.80 -13.80
N PRO A 6 -10.07 17.89 -14.30
CA PRO A 6 -11.12 17.27 -13.49
C PRO A 6 -10.55 16.47 -12.33
N ILE A 7 -11.31 16.39 -11.23
CA ILE A 7 -10.99 15.54 -10.10
C ILE A 7 -11.38 14.11 -10.47
N GLU A 8 -10.42 13.20 -10.36
CA GLU A 8 -10.62 11.75 -10.50
C GLU A 8 -10.78 11.14 -9.10
N LYS A 9 -11.83 10.34 -8.89
CA LYS A 9 -12.03 9.55 -7.67
C LYS A 9 -11.38 8.17 -7.83
N HIS A 10 -10.91 7.61 -6.72
CA HIS A 10 -10.34 6.27 -6.72
C HIS A 10 -11.36 5.25 -7.24
N PRO A 11 -11.01 4.46 -8.27
CA PRO A 11 -11.98 3.58 -8.93
C PRO A 11 -12.20 2.24 -8.22
N PHE A 12 -11.31 1.86 -7.27
CA PHE A 12 -11.38 0.61 -6.55
C PHE A 12 -11.70 0.84 -5.08
N GLU A 13 -12.49 -0.07 -4.49
CA GLU A 13 -12.66 -0.17 -3.05
C GLU A 13 -11.41 -0.80 -2.42
N PRO A 14 -11.05 -0.46 -1.16
CA PRO A 14 -9.96 -1.09 -0.45
C PRO A 14 -10.13 -2.62 -0.39
N PHE A 15 -9.11 -3.36 -0.81
CA PHE A 15 -9.05 -4.80 -0.66
C PHE A 15 -8.39 -5.14 0.68
N LEU A 16 -9.21 -5.52 1.64
CA LEU A 16 -8.80 -5.75 3.04
C LEU A 16 -9.28 -7.13 3.48
N PRO A 17 -8.60 -8.22 3.08
CA PRO A 17 -9.00 -9.57 3.48
C PRO A 17 -8.86 -9.75 5.00
N GLU A 18 -9.71 -10.61 5.56
CA GLU A 18 -9.63 -10.97 6.97
C GLU A 18 -8.24 -11.56 7.29
N GLY A 19 -7.66 -11.15 8.41
CA GLY A 19 -6.32 -11.58 8.80
C GLY A 19 -5.18 -10.93 8.02
N ALA A 20 -5.44 -9.87 7.24
CA ALA A 20 -4.40 -9.16 6.51
C ALA A 20 -3.28 -8.67 7.44
N ARG A 21 -2.03 -8.97 7.04
CA ARG A 21 -0.80 -8.61 7.78
C ARG A 21 0.01 -7.52 7.09
N ILE A 22 -0.07 -7.44 5.77
CA ILE A 22 0.68 -6.48 4.97
C ILE A 22 -0.32 -5.61 4.21
N LEU A 23 -0.20 -4.29 4.32
CA LEU A 23 -0.95 -3.33 3.51
C LEU A 23 -0.03 -2.66 2.49
N PHE A 24 -0.25 -2.95 1.22
CA PHE A 24 0.43 -2.28 0.12
C PHE A 24 -0.31 -1.01 -0.29
N LEU A 25 0.44 0.08 -0.44
CA LEU A 25 -0.07 1.38 -0.83
C LEU A 25 0.72 1.92 -2.04
N GLY A 26 0.03 2.09 -3.15
CA GLY A 26 0.50 2.88 -4.28
C GLY A 26 0.13 4.35 -4.12
N SER A 27 0.32 5.15 -5.17
CA SER A 27 -0.09 6.55 -5.21
C SER A 27 -1.54 6.71 -5.65
N PHE A 28 -1.85 6.20 -6.85
CA PHE A 28 -3.17 6.19 -7.47
C PHE A 28 -3.12 5.33 -8.75
N PRO A 29 -4.20 4.63 -9.14
CA PRO A 29 -4.21 3.79 -10.33
C PRO A 29 -3.96 4.58 -11.62
N PRO A 30 -3.32 3.98 -12.65
CA PRO A 30 -3.27 4.58 -13.97
C PRO A 30 -4.67 4.70 -14.58
N GLN A 31 -4.79 5.46 -15.67
CA GLN A 31 -6.07 5.60 -16.39
C GLN A 31 -6.58 4.23 -16.91
N PRO A 32 -7.92 4.00 -16.97
CA PRO A 32 -8.53 2.70 -17.27
C PRO A 32 -8.09 2.04 -18.58
N PHE A 33 -7.75 2.82 -19.61
CA PHE A 33 -7.26 2.25 -20.89
C PHE A 33 -5.91 1.51 -20.77
N ARG A 34 -5.22 1.63 -19.63
CA ARG A 34 -3.98 0.91 -19.32
C ARG A 34 -4.19 -0.36 -18.50
N TRP A 35 -5.44 -0.64 -18.12
CA TRP A 35 -5.75 -1.78 -17.27
C TRP A 35 -5.92 -3.05 -18.10
N CYS A 36 -5.35 -4.14 -17.62
CA CYS A 36 -5.62 -5.48 -18.12
C CYS A 36 -6.47 -6.30 -17.13
N MET A 37 -6.80 -5.73 -15.96
CA MET A 37 -7.74 -6.26 -14.98
C MET A 37 -8.25 -5.12 -14.08
N PRO A 38 -9.46 -5.20 -13.47
CA PRO A 38 -9.99 -4.21 -12.54
C PRO A 38 -9.54 -4.46 -11.09
N PHE A 39 -8.23 -4.52 -10.85
CA PHE A 39 -7.63 -4.73 -9.53
C PHE A 39 -6.33 -3.93 -9.40
N TYR A 40 -5.67 -3.96 -8.23
CA TYR A 40 -4.44 -3.22 -7.95
C TYR A 40 -3.30 -3.64 -8.88
N TYR A 41 -2.41 -2.69 -9.21
CA TYR A 41 -1.34 -2.86 -10.21
C TYR A 41 -1.87 -3.38 -11.55
N PRO A 42 -2.90 -2.72 -12.13
CA PRO A 42 -3.68 -3.24 -13.25
C PRO A 42 -2.94 -3.26 -14.58
N ASN A 43 -1.82 -2.54 -14.68
CA ASN A 43 -1.12 -2.40 -15.96
C ASN A 43 -0.29 -3.65 -16.28
N TRP A 44 -0.53 -4.27 -17.43
CA TRP A 44 0.19 -5.45 -17.89
C TRP A 44 1.72 -5.32 -17.87
N ILE A 45 2.24 -4.12 -18.12
CA ILE A 45 3.68 -3.86 -18.10
C ILE A 45 4.22 -3.54 -16.70
N ASN A 46 3.39 -3.50 -15.65
CA ASN A 46 3.86 -3.36 -14.29
C ASN A 46 4.45 -4.68 -13.77
N ASP A 47 5.52 -4.59 -12.98
CA ASP A 47 6.26 -5.77 -12.52
C ASP A 47 5.70 -6.38 -11.24
N PHE A 48 4.74 -5.75 -10.54
CA PHE A 48 4.30 -6.18 -9.20
C PHE A 48 3.90 -7.67 -9.14
N TRP A 49 2.98 -8.10 -10.01
CA TRP A 49 2.50 -9.49 -10.00
C TRP A 49 3.57 -10.49 -10.47
N ARG A 50 4.51 -10.05 -11.31
CA ARG A 50 5.68 -10.86 -11.67
C ARG A 50 6.65 -11.02 -10.51
N ILE A 51 6.84 -9.95 -9.71
CA ILE A 51 7.63 -10.00 -8.47
C ILE A 51 7.01 -11.01 -7.49
N MET A 52 5.70 -10.94 -7.28
CA MET A 52 5.00 -11.90 -6.41
C MET A 52 5.12 -13.34 -6.93
N GLY A 53 4.98 -13.55 -8.23
CA GLY A 53 5.18 -14.85 -8.87
C GLY A 53 6.60 -15.43 -8.63
N ILE A 54 7.63 -14.61 -8.80
CA ILE A 54 9.02 -15.04 -8.52
C ILE A 54 9.22 -15.41 -7.05
N ILE A 55 8.67 -14.60 -6.13
CA ILE A 55 8.92 -14.78 -4.70
C ILE A 55 8.25 -16.04 -4.17
N HIS A 56 6.97 -16.25 -4.50
CA HIS A 56 6.14 -17.28 -3.90
C HIS A 56 6.10 -18.58 -4.71
N PHE A 57 6.33 -18.51 -6.02
CA PHE A 57 6.16 -19.67 -6.93
C PHE A 57 7.40 -19.97 -7.78
N ALA A 58 8.47 -19.17 -7.68
CA ALA A 58 9.66 -19.25 -8.55
C ALA A 58 9.33 -19.10 -10.06
N ASP A 59 8.17 -18.52 -10.38
CA ASP A 59 7.67 -18.32 -11.73
C ASP A 59 7.14 -16.89 -11.90
N LYS A 60 7.83 -16.09 -12.73
CA LYS A 60 7.44 -14.70 -13.00
C LYS A 60 6.08 -14.59 -13.72
N ASP A 61 5.66 -15.63 -14.39
CA ASP A 61 4.43 -15.64 -15.19
C ASP A 61 3.26 -16.37 -14.49
N HIS A 62 3.45 -16.79 -13.23
CA HIS A 62 2.43 -17.51 -12.43
C HIS A 62 1.03 -16.85 -12.46
N PHE A 63 0.98 -15.55 -12.35
CA PHE A 63 -0.27 -14.78 -12.39
C PHE A 63 -0.63 -14.24 -13.77
N CYS A 64 0.11 -14.62 -14.81
CA CYS A 64 -0.05 -14.09 -16.15
C CYS A 64 -0.88 -15.03 -17.04
N ILE A 65 -1.70 -14.44 -17.91
CA ILE A 65 -2.32 -15.09 -19.06
C ILE A 65 -1.69 -14.45 -20.32
N PRO A 66 -0.51 -14.92 -20.76
CA PRO A 66 0.31 -14.23 -21.76
C PRO A 66 -0.39 -14.07 -23.12
N ALA A 67 -1.21 -15.04 -23.52
CA ALA A 67 -1.96 -15.01 -24.78
C ALA A 67 -2.93 -13.83 -24.86
N GLU A 68 -3.49 -13.43 -23.70
CA GLU A 68 -4.45 -12.34 -23.57
C GLU A 68 -3.81 -11.03 -23.07
N LYS A 69 -2.51 -11.04 -22.75
CA LYS A 69 -1.78 -9.93 -22.13
C LYS A 69 -2.49 -9.35 -20.91
N ARG A 70 -3.03 -10.21 -20.07
CA ARG A 70 -3.67 -9.85 -18.81
C ARG A 70 -3.18 -10.71 -17.66
N PHE A 71 -3.45 -10.25 -16.44
CA PHE A 71 -3.27 -11.04 -15.23
C PHE A 71 -4.55 -11.84 -14.93
N ASP A 72 -4.39 -12.97 -14.24
CA ASP A 72 -5.49 -13.74 -13.67
C ASP A 72 -5.94 -13.10 -12.34
N GLU A 73 -6.96 -12.27 -12.41
CA GLU A 73 -7.48 -11.55 -11.24
C GLU A 73 -8.01 -12.51 -10.16
N ALA A 74 -8.66 -13.59 -10.55
CA ALA A 74 -9.24 -14.54 -9.61
C ALA A 74 -8.15 -15.26 -8.82
N LEU A 75 -7.09 -15.73 -9.51
CA LEU A 75 -5.92 -16.34 -8.89
C LEU A 75 -5.19 -15.34 -7.96
N ILE A 76 -5.03 -14.11 -8.41
CA ILE A 76 -4.40 -13.03 -7.61
C ILE A 76 -5.20 -12.77 -6.33
N ARG A 77 -6.52 -12.61 -6.41
CA ARG A 77 -7.35 -12.35 -5.22
C ARG A 77 -7.30 -13.50 -4.24
N ALA A 78 -7.35 -14.75 -4.72
CA ALA A 78 -7.21 -15.92 -3.88
C ALA A 78 -5.86 -15.97 -3.18
N PHE A 79 -4.78 -15.72 -3.90
CA PHE A 79 -3.42 -15.61 -3.37
C PHE A 79 -3.32 -14.51 -2.30
N CYS A 80 -3.81 -13.30 -2.59
CA CYS A 80 -3.74 -12.19 -1.64
C CYS A 80 -4.51 -12.48 -0.35
N THR A 81 -5.67 -13.16 -0.46
CA THR A 81 -6.44 -13.58 0.71
C THR A 81 -5.69 -14.63 1.54
N ALA A 82 -5.08 -15.63 0.89
CA ALA A 82 -4.33 -16.67 1.56
C ALA A 82 -3.06 -16.15 2.26
N GLU A 83 -2.36 -15.21 1.63
CA GLU A 83 -1.11 -14.62 2.15
C GLU A 83 -1.35 -13.41 3.08
N GLY A 84 -2.60 -13.00 3.29
CA GLY A 84 -2.92 -11.85 4.14
C GLY A 84 -2.42 -10.51 3.57
N LEU A 85 -2.51 -10.32 2.26
CA LEU A 85 -2.09 -9.10 1.58
C LEU A 85 -3.28 -8.18 1.32
N ALA A 86 -3.24 -6.98 1.88
CA ALA A 86 -4.21 -5.91 1.68
C ALA A 86 -3.68 -4.87 0.70
N PHE A 87 -4.59 -4.17 0.00
CA PHE A 87 -4.26 -3.16 -1.00
C PHE A 87 -5.16 -1.95 -0.91
N TYR A 88 -4.56 -0.79 -1.05
CA TYR A 88 -5.19 0.46 -1.41
C TYR A 88 -4.14 1.43 -1.99
N ASP A 89 -4.53 2.70 -2.19
CA ASP A 89 -3.61 3.76 -2.61
C ASP A 89 -3.64 4.92 -1.60
N THR A 90 -2.62 5.76 -1.61
CA THR A 90 -2.47 6.86 -0.66
C THR A 90 -3.36 8.06 -0.98
N ALA A 91 -4.03 8.07 -2.13
CA ALA A 91 -4.96 9.12 -2.52
C ALA A 91 -6.34 8.54 -2.89
N CYS A 92 -7.41 9.18 -2.37
CA CYS A 92 -8.80 8.91 -2.75
C CYS A 92 -9.26 9.76 -3.93
N GLU A 93 -8.73 10.99 -4.05
CA GLU A 93 -9.08 11.91 -5.14
C GLU A 93 -7.80 12.64 -5.61
N VAL A 94 -7.64 12.74 -6.93
CA VAL A 94 -6.48 13.37 -7.55
C VAL A 94 -6.89 14.26 -8.73
N ARG A 95 -5.97 15.16 -9.15
CA ARG A 95 -5.98 15.78 -10.48
C ARG A 95 -4.74 15.35 -11.23
N ARG A 96 -4.90 14.98 -12.51
CA ARG A 96 -3.77 14.70 -13.41
C ARG A 96 -3.43 15.95 -14.19
N LEU A 97 -2.28 16.53 -13.89
CA LEU A 97 -1.92 17.84 -14.46
C LEU A 97 -1.55 17.78 -15.95
N HIS A 98 -1.14 16.64 -16.48
CA HIS A 98 -0.68 16.48 -17.87
C HIS A 98 -1.21 15.25 -18.60
N GLY A 99 -2.31 14.65 -18.14
CA GLY A 99 -2.93 13.48 -18.80
C GLY A 99 -2.04 12.24 -18.84
N ASN A 100 -0.92 12.21 -18.11
CA ASN A 100 0.01 11.08 -18.10
C ASN A 100 -0.09 10.29 -16.78
N ALA A 101 0.46 9.06 -16.77
CA ALA A 101 0.38 8.15 -15.63
C ALA A 101 1.55 8.32 -14.64
N SER A 102 2.37 9.35 -14.79
CA SER A 102 3.50 9.59 -13.89
C SER A 102 3.02 10.21 -12.59
N ASP A 103 3.44 9.67 -11.47
CA ASP A 103 3.15 10.19 -10.11
C ASP A 103 3.63 11.65 -9.93
N ALA A 104 4.63 12.08 -10.69
CA ALA A 104 5.14 13.45 -10.67
C ALA A 104 4.07 14.51 -11.06
N PHE A 105 3.05 14.10 -11.80
CA PHE A 105 1.97 14.97 -12.29
C PHE A 105 0.63 14.69 -11.61
N LEU A 106 0.63 13.96 -10.50
CA LEU A 106 -0.53 13.75 -9.65
C LEU A 106 -0.58 14.81 -8.54
N GLU A 107 -1.59 15.65 -8.58
CA GLU A 107 -1.97 16.50 -7.45
C GLU A 107 -2.96 15.71 -6.57
N VAL A 108 -2.60 15.46 -5.32
CA VAL A 108 -3.48 14.79 -4.36
C VAL A 108 -4.50 15.83 -3.85
N VAL A 109 -5.76 15.64 -4.20
CA VAL A 109 -6.88 16.49 -3.73
C VAL A 109 -7.38 16.00 -2.38
N LYS A 110 -7.47 14.66 -2.22
CA LYS A 110 -7.87 14.03 -0.98
C LYS A 110 -7.01 12.79 -0.72
N ALA A 111 -6.24 12.84 0.38
CA ALA A 111 -5.48 11.70 0.84
C ALA A 111 -6.40 10.62 1.45
N THR A 112 -5.93 9.38 1.40
CA THR A 112 -6.56 8.24 2.07
C THR A 112 -6.38 8.35 3.59
N ASP A 113 -7.43 8.05 4.33
CA ASP A 113 -7.34 7.86 5.79
C ASP A 113 -6.76 6.46 6.09
N VAL A 114 -5.43 6.38 6.08
CA VAL A 114 -4.70 5.13 6.32
C VAL A 114 -4.91 4.60 7.75
N PRO A 115 -4.94 5.42 8.81
CA PRO A 115 -5.34 4.99 10.14
C PRO A 115 -6.71 4.29 10.17
N ALA A 116 -7.71 4.82 9.47
CA ALA A 116 -9.03 4.19 9.37
C ALA A 116 -8.97 2.86 8.61
N LEU A 117 -8.16 2.72 7.56
CA LEU A 117 -7.94 1.42 6.89
C LEU A 117 -7.29 0.41 7.85
N LEU A 118 -6.26 0.82 8.56
CA LEU A 118 -5.56 -0.03 9.52
C LEU A 118 -6.46 -0.51 10.67
N SER A 119 -7.46 0.28 11.07
CA SER A 119 -8.42 -0.14 12.09
C SER A 119 -9.31 -1.31 11.65
N ARG A 120 -9.52 -1.45 10.32
CA ARG A 120 -10.31 -2.54 9.71
C ARG A 120 -9.51 -3.84 9.56
N ILE A 121 -8.18 -3.78 9.61
CA ILE A 121 -7.25 -4.91 9.52
C ILE A 121 -6.31 -4.93 10.74
N PRO A 122 -6.81 -5.26 11.92
CA PRO A 122 -6.08 -5.11 13.18
C PRO A 122 -4.81 -5.97 13.29
N GLN A 123 -4.70 -7.03 12.51
CA GLN A 123 -3.52 -7.89 12.46
C GLN A 123 -2.40 -7.37 11.55
N CYS A 124 -2.67 -6.31 10.78
CA CYS A 124 -1.68 -5.73 9.88
C CYS A 124 -0.57 -5.05 10.68
N ASP A 125 0.64 -5.55 10.60
CA ASP A 125 1.84 -5.05 11.25
C ASP A 125 2.84 -4.41 10.28
N THR A 126 2.56 -4.48 8.98
CA THR A 126 3.47 -4.07 7.92
C THR A 126 2.76 -3.17 6.90
N LEU A 127 3.24 -1.94 6.76
CA LEU A 127 2.79 -0.96 5.79
C LEU A 127 3.85 -0.83 4.70
N VAL A 128 3.48 -1.01 3.45
CA VAL A 128 4.42 -1.00 2.33
C VAL A 128 4.03 0.03 1.30
N THR A 129 4.94 0.95 0.97
CA THR A 129 4.77 1.87 -0.15
C THR A 129 5.64 1.47 -1.33
N THR A 130 5.09 1.59 -2.55
CA THR A 130 5.74 1.18 -3.81
C THR A 130 5.96 2.39 -4.72
N GLY A 131 6.76 3.34 -4.28
CA GLY A 131 7.07 4.55 -5.04
C GLY A 131 7.26 5.78 -4.16
N GLN A 132 7.89 6.81 -4.71
CA GLN A 132 8.26 8.03 -3.98
C GLN A 132 7.03 8.77 -3.45
N LYS A 133 6.06 9.04 -4.32
CA LYS A 133 4.87 9.85 -3.95
C LYS A 133 4.06 9.22 -2.83
N ALA A 134 3.81 7.90 -2.92
CA ALA A 134 3.10 7.17 -1.86
C ALA A 134 3.87 7.24 -0.53
N THR A 135 5.20 7.08 -0.57
CA THR A 135 6.03 7.14 0.63
C THR A 135 5.98 8.51 1.30
N GLU A 136 6.05 9.59 0.52
CA GLU A 136 5.97 10.96 1.03
C GLU A 136 4.62 11.25 1.71
N VAL A 137 3.52 10.77 1.12
CA VAL A 137 2.17 10.92 1.70
C VAL A 137 2.09 10.18 3.04
N ILE A 138 2.59 8.95 3.13
CA ILE A 138 2.58 8.19 4.38
C ILE A 138 3.50 8.82 5.43
N ALA A 139 4.72 9.23 5.04
CA ALA A 139 5.62 9.91 5.95
C ALA A 139 5.00 11.19 6.54
N ALA A 140 4.31 11.98 5.72
CA ALA A 140 3.57 13.15 6.19
C ALA A 140 2.38 12.79 7.10
N THR A 141 1.64 11.71 6.77
CA THR A 141 0.48 11.26 7.56
C THR A 141 0.88 10.83 8.97
N PHE A 142 2.01 10.15 9.11
CA PHE A 142 2.49 9.64 10.41
C PHE A 142 3.54 10.55 11.07
N GLY A 143 3.93 11.67 10.44
CA GLY A 143 4.92 12.60 10.98
C GLY A 143 6.30 11.97 11.15
N CYS A 144 6.70 11.07 10.25
CA CYS A 144 7.93 10.31 10.32
C CYS A 144 8.89 10.62 9.16
N PRO A 145 10.20 10.29 9.26
CA PRO A 145 11.11 10.41 8.14
C PRO A 145 10.76 9.43 7.02
N VAL A 146 11.18 9.76 5.79
CA VAL A 146 11.06 8.87 4.62
C VAL A 146 12.10 7.77 4.72
N PRO A 147 11.72 6.48 4.76
CA PRO A 147 12.69 5.38 4.79
C PRO A 147 13.57 5.35 3.53
N PRO A 148 14.82 4.85 3.61
CA PRO A 148 15.61 4.50 2.43
C PRO A 148 14.90 3.43 1.58
N VAL A 149 15.20 3.37 0.27
CA VAL A 149 14.60 2.35 -0.62
C VAL A 149 15.07 0.96 -0.24
N GLY A 150 14.13 0.03 -0.04
CA GLY A 150 14.39 -1.35 0.37
C GLY A 150 14.60 -1.51 1.88
N GLU A 151 14.25 -0.50 2.68
CA GLU A 151 14.35 -0.49 4.13
C GLU A 151 13.02 -0.08 4.78
N TYR A 152 12.94 -0.19 6.10
CA TYR A 152 11.79 0.21 6.89
C TYR A 152 12.20 1.05 8.11
N ILE A 153 11.21 1.69 8.69
CA ILE A 153 11.26 2.30 10.02
C ILE A 153 10.08 1.81 10.84
N ASP A 154 10.22 1.80 12.14
CA ASP A 154 9.14 1.48 13.07
C ASP A 154 8.33 2.74 13.35
N LEU A 155 7.02 2.67 13.11
CA LEU A 155 6.09 3.71 13.49
C LEU A 155 5.61 3.44 14.92
N ALA A 156 5.85 4.40 15.82
CA ALA A 156 5.25 4.36 17.15
C ALA A 156 3.75 4.57 17.02
N MET A 157 2.97 3.54 17.34
CA MET A 157 1.53 3.70 17.49
C MET A 157 1.24 4.35 18.85
N PRO A 158 0.39 5.38 18.93
CA PRO A 158 0.05 5.97 20.22
C PRO A 158 -0.55 4.90 21.15
N ALA A 159 0.07 4.75 22.33
CA ALA A 159 -0.42 3.84 23.35
C ALA A 159 -1.87 4.21 23.72
N ARG A 160 -2.70 3.19 23.96
CA ARG A 160 -4.06 3.37 24.48
C ARG A 160 -4.00 4.24 25.75
N GLY A 161 -4.61 5.41 25.73
CA GLY A 161 -5.00 6.10 26.97
C GLY A 161 -4.24 7.35 27.36
N THR A 162 -3.46 8.00 26.49
CA THR A 162 -2.97 9.34 26.80
C THR A 162 -3.98 10.39 26.34
N VAL A 163 -4.98 10.64 27.19
CA VAL A 163 -5.78 11.87 27.10
C VAL A 163 -4.82 13.01 27.45
N MET A 164 -4.38 13.79 26.48
CA MET A 164 -3.70 15.06 26.73
C MET A 164 -4.72 15.98 27.40
N SER A 165 -4.64 16.10 28.70
CA SER A 165 -5.35 17.13 29.46
C SER A 165 -4.72 18.47 29.08
N SER A 166 -5.41 19.23 28.24
CA SER A 166 -5.09 20.64 28.00
C SER A 166 -5.40 21.43 29.24
N GLY A 167 -4.36 21.79 29.98
CA GLY A 167 -4.42 22.82 31.04
C GLY A 167 -4.81 24.17 30.45
N SER A 168 -5.84 24.75 31.03
CA SER A 168 -6.37 26.09 30.74
C SER A 168 -5.35 27.18 30.92
N SER A 169 -5.26 28.13 29.98
CA SER A 169 -5.20 29.57 30.33
C SER A 169 -5.65 30.44 29.14
N VAL A 170 -6.38 31.43 29.49
CA VAL A 170 -7.24 32.37 28.77
C VAL A 170 -6.48 33.35 27.89
N GLY A 171 -7.07 33.76 26.73
CA GLY A 171 -6.79 35.00 26.01
C GLY A 171 -7.33 35.01 24.58
N PRO A 172 -7.98 36.08 24.10
CA PRO A 172 -8.88 36.02 22.95
C PRO A 172 -8.25 36.42 21.60
N SER A 173 -8.93 36.01 20.53
CA SER A 173 -8.92 36.52 19.15
C SER A 173 -7.84 35.99 18.21
N ALA A 174 -8.22 35.09 17.32
CA ALA A 174 -8.09 35.16 15.86
C ALA A 174 -8.64 33.88 15.23
N SER A 175 -9.48 34.05 14.24
CA SER A 175 -10.09 32.99 13.42
C SER A 175 -9.01 32.18 12.72
N THR A 176 -8.76 30.98 13.18
CA THR A 176 -7.92 30.01 12.48
C THR A 176 -8.67 28.70 12.44
N ILE A 177 -8.95 28.22 11.24
CA ILE A 177 -9.58 26.94 10.96
C ILE A 177 -8.69 25.85 11.57
N SER A 178 -9.12 25.27 12.67
CA SER A 178 -8.46 24.14 13.30
C SER A 178 -8.55 22.90 12.41
N PRO A 179 -7.44 22.19 12.15
CA PRO A 179 -7.54 20.83 11.62
C PRO A 179 -8.23 19.97 12.66
N SER A 180 -9.35 19.37 12.27
CA SER A 180 -10.10 18.42 13.08
C SER A 180 -9.18 17.31 13.55
N ALA A 181 -8.91 17.23 14.85
CA ALA A 181 -8.16 16.15 15.44
C ALA A 181 -8.95 14.84 15.21
N CYS A 182 -8.48 14.04 14.26
CA CYS A 182 -9.01 12.71 14.03
C CYS A 182 -8.63 11.86 15.24
N THR A 183 -9.61 11.62 16.12
CA THR A 183 -9.45 10.67 17.23
C THR A 183 -9.36 9.27 16.63
N VAL A 184 -8.14 8.77 16.47
CA VAL A 184 -7.89 7.39 16.03
C VAL A 184 -8.40 6.46 17.13
N MET A 185 -9.47 5.74 16.85
CA MET A 185 -9.93 4.66 17.73
C MET A 185 -8.83 3.60 17.85
N PRO A 186 -8.42 3.22 19.05
CA PRO A 186 -7.35 2.25 19.24
C PRO A 186 -7.78 0.87 18.74
N GLY A 187 -7.11 0.35 17.73
CA GLY A 187 -7.16 -1.07 17.39
C GLY A 187 -6.51 -1.95 18.46
N PRO A 188 -6.65 -3.28 18.40
CA PRO A 188 -6.04 -4.19 19.38
C PRO A 188 -4.52 -4.01 19.44
N ASP A 189 -3.91 -4.37 20.57
CA ASP A 189 -2.48 -4.15 20.92
C ASP A 189 -1.51 -4.44 19.77
N ARG A 190 -1.30 -3.43 18.93
CA ARG A 190 -0.30 -3.46 17.88
C ARG A 190 0.99 -2.90 18.48
N ALA A 191 1.95 -3.78 18.77
CA ALA A 191 3.20 -3.39 19.43
C ALA A 191 4.06 -2.47 18.56
N SER A 192 4.04 -2.64 17.23
CA SER A 192 4.75 -1.81 16.25
C SER A 192 4.09 -1.93 14.88
N LEU A 193 4.29 -0.93 14.03
CA LEU A 193 3.91 -0.94 12.62
C LEU A 193 5.18 -0.66 11.79
N HIS A 194 5.61 -1.63 10.99
CA HIS A 194 6.79 -1.49 10.14
C HIS A 194 6.43 -0.76 8.86
N PHE A 195 6.98 0.42 8.65
CA PHE A 195 6.76 1.20 7.43
C PHE A 195 7.92 0.99 6.45
N TRP A 196 7.67 0.21 5.38
CA TRP A 196 8.62 -0.12 4.33
C TRP A 196 8.46 0.80 3.13
N ARG A 197 9.60 1.24 2.59
CA ARG A 197 9.67 1.86 1.27
C ARG A 197 10.31 0.90 0.28
N MET A 198 9.52 0.35 -0.64
CA MET A 198 10.02 -0.57 -1.64
C MET A 198 10.35 0.13 -2.96
N PRO A 199 11.28 -0.41 -3.78
CA PRO A 199 11.53 0.11 -5.12
C PRO A 199 10.23 0.08 -5.93
N SER A 200 10.05 1.08 -6.81
CA SER A 200 8.88 1.15 -7.68
C SER A 200 8.77 -0.09 -8.57
N THR A 201 7.57 -0.63 -8.68
CA THR A 201 7.24 -1.76 -9.56
C THR A 201 7.01 -1.33 -11.02
N SER A 202 7.03 -0.03 -11.29
CA SER A 202 6.98 0.49 -12.66
C SER A 202 8.16 -0.05 -13.47
N ARG A 203 7.92 -0.46 -14.72
CA ARG A 203 9.00 -0.86 -15.64
C ARG A 203 9.92 0.32 -16.01
N ALA A 204 9.44 1.56 -15.88
CA ALA A 204 10.26 2.75 -16.06
C ALA A 204 11.28 2.99 -14.93
N TYR A 205 11.13 2.31 -13.78
CA TYR A 205 12.10 2.39 -12.69
C TYR A 205 13.35 1.56 -13.06
N PRO A 206 14.58 2.17 -13.01
CA PRO A 206 15.80 1.57 -13.57
C PRO A 206 16.38 0.48 -12.66
N LEU A 207 15.60 -0.57 -12.40
CA LEU A 207 16.03 -1.76 -11.65
C LEU A 207 15.47 -3.00 -12.32
N ALA A 208 16.32 -4.02 -12.53
CA ALA A 208 15.92 -5.29 -13.13
C ALA A 208 14.86 -6.02 -12.27
N LEU A 209 14.01 -6.82 -12.93
CA LEU A 209 12.91 -7.54 -12.28
C LEU A 209 13.40 -8.41 -11.13
N GLU A 210 14.49 -9.14 -11.33
CA GLU A 210 15.08 -10.05 -10.35
C GLU A 210 15.58 -9.29 -9.10
N LYS A 211 16.18 -8.10 -9.32
CA LYS A 211 16.62 -7.22 -8.23
C LYS A 211 15.46 -6.60 -7.47
N LYS A 212 14.36 -6.28 -8.15
CA LYS A 212 13.12 -5.89 -7.49
C LYS A 212 12.59 -7.04 -6.63
N ALA A 213 12.51 -8.26 -7.18
CA ALA A 213 12.05 -9.44 -6.44
C ALA A 213 12.93 -9.75 -5.21
N GLU A 214 14.26 -9.62 -5.33
CA GLU A 214 15.20 -9.76 -4.21
C GLU A 214 14.88 -8.74 -3.08
N ALA A 215 14.65 -7.48 -3.43
CA ALA A 215 14.28 -6.45 -2.47
C ALA A 215 12.95 -6.78 -1.77
N TYR A 216 11.91 -7.12 -2.54
CA TYR A 216 10.58 -7.43 -2.01
C TYR A 216 10.54 -8.72 -1.18
N ARG A 217 11.44 -9.68 -1.42
CA ARG A 217 11.53 -10.92 -0.62
C ARG A 217 11.72 -10.66 0.86
N LYS A 218 12.35 -9.54 1.22
CA LYS A 218 12.54 -9.13 2.62
C LYS A 218 11.23 -8.98 3.39
N LEU A 219 10.14 -8.61 2.71
CA LEU A 219 8.81 -8.46 3.32
C LEU A 219 8.23 -9.79 3.80
N PHE A 220 8.66 -10.91 3.20
CA PHE A 220 8.13 -12.25 3.43
C PHE A 220 9.11 -13.15 4.17
N THR A 221 10.29 -12.62 4.52
CA THR A 221 11.25 -13.34 5.35
C THR A 221 10.87 -13.13 6.82
N PRO A 222 10.67 -14.17 7.63
CA PRO A 222 10.38 -14.00 9.05
C PRO A 222 11.48 -13.18 9.70
N SER A 223 11.14 -12.03 10.27
CA SER A 223 12.04 -11.36 11.20
C SER A 223 12.31 -12.32 12.33
N THR A 224 13.57 -12.51 12.72
CA THR A 224 14.09 -13.53 13.64
C THR A 224 13.49 -13.48 15.06
N ASN A 225 12.41 -12.70 15.27
CA ASN A 225 11.77 -12.50 16.57
C ASN A 225 10.31 -12.92 16.67
N CYS A 226 9.76 -13.66 15.72
CA CYS A 226 8.45 -14.28 15.90
C CYS A 226 8.47 -15.71 15.35
N ALA A 227 8.56 -16.66 16.27
CA ALA A 227 8.49 -18.07 15.97
C ALA A 227 7.14 -18.43 15.34
N GLN A 228 7.19 -19.06 14.17
CA GLN A 228 6.29 -20.07 13.61
C GLN A 228 4.95 -19.72 13.03
N LYS A 229 4.86 -19.95 11.70
CA LYS A 229 4.07 -21.10 11.20
C LYS A 229 4.57 -21.49 9.80
N PRO A 230 4.70 -22.79 9.47
CA PRO A 230 5.16 -23.24 8.15
C PRO A 230 4.09 -22.90 7.11
N ILE A 231 4.53 -22.30 6.03
CA ILE A 231 3.76 -22.04 4.81
C ILE A 231 3.31 -23.40 4.27
N ILE A 232 2.00 -23.55 4.10
CA ILE A 232 1.37 -24.75 3.56
C ILE A 232 1.79 -24.91 2.09
N SER A 233 2.88 -25.63 1.89
CA SER A 233 3.34 -26.11 0.56
C SER A 233 2.76 -27.47 0.18
N SER A 234 1.59 -27.89 0.73
CA SER A 234 1.11 -29.26 0.59
C SER A 234 -0.34 -29.44 0.14
N MET A 235 -0.93 -28.51 -0.61
CA MET A 235 -2.30 -28.71 -1.12
C MET A 235 -2.47 -28.69 -2.64
N LEU A 236 -1.44 -29.05 -3.40
CA LEU A 236 -1.57 -29.19 -4.86
C LEU A 236 -0.97 -30.51 -5.38
N GLN A 237 -1.11 -31.60 -4.61
CA GLN A 237 -0.84 -32.94 -5.12
C GLN A 237 -1.97 -33.88 -4.67
N SER A 238 -3.15 -33.81 -5.31
CA SER A 238 -4.07 -34.94 -5.45
C SER A 238 -5.24 -34.54 -6.33
N SER A 239 -5.13 -34.70 -7.62
CA SER A 239 -6.18 -35.11 -8.54
C SER A 239 -5.50 -35.56 -9.82
N GLY A 240 -5.11 -36.85 -9.85
CA GLY A 240 -4.81 -37.59 -11.05
C GLY A 240 -6.12 -38.08 -11.69
#